data_138dc71bcaf4e0e5a030ff3dbc7bb704
#
_entry.id   138dc71bcaf4e0e5a030ff3dbc7bb704
#
_cell.length_a   1.000
_cell.length_b   1.000
_cell.length_c   1.000
_cell.angle_alpha   90.00
_cell.angle_beta   90.00
_cell.angle_gamma   90.00
#
_symmetry.space_group_name_H-M   'P 1'
#
loop_
_entity.id
_entity.type
_entity.pdbx_description
1 polymer ?
#
loop_
_entity_poly.entity_id
_entity_poly.type
_entity_poly.pdbx_seq_one_letter_code
_entity_poly.pdbx_strand_id
1 'polypeptide(L)'
;MTGRSPATTPGWDAPLEIVDLIPDELALARGQIGSGLYGLAEGVLLRLIAGLEAAGKGGLEELDGARALLAEALWRQGRPIAAGSAIEAIRSTSLERRRPMVMLIEAEAVAAAGDPDRAARLAERVVSTIGVDEAWKLRGGVASRITWPAPSSFRSPARRTEGAGNLADAAPAPPTPERTAAAHTRLEAARHAFAAGEIDAGDRQLAAALRLDARIAPEGAVILEPTLGAEAPAERLLLYGDLLRAAGREADATIAFDRAARS
;
A
#
# COMPACT_ATOMS: atom_id res chain seq x y z
N MET A 1 14.36 57.96 -56.09
CA MET A 1 14.88 57.94 -54.71
C MET A 1 13.90 57.13 -53.91
N THR A 2 14.16 55.85 -53.74
CA THR A 2 13.28 54.90 -53.08
C THR A 2 13.82 54.68 -51.67
N GLY A 3 13.07 55.19 -50.69
CA GLY A 3 13.36 55.00 -49.28
C GLY A 3 13.01 53.61 -48.81
N ARG A 4 14.01 52.84 -48.41
CA ARG A 4 13.88 51.53 -47.71
C ARG A 4 13.58 51.78 -46.24
N SER A 5 12.39 51.42 -45.77
CA SER A 5 12.08 51.36 -44.34
C SER A 5 12.93 50.27 -43.65
N PRO A 6 13.50 50.53 -42.48
CA PRO A 6 14.20 49.48 -41.72
C PRO A 6 13.22 48.47 -41.16
N ALA A 7 13.53 47.19 -41.32
CA ALA A 7 12.83 46.09 -40.75
C ALA A 7 12.92 46.13 -39.20
N THR A 8 11.80 46.26 -38.56
CA THR A 8 11.69 46.14 -37.09
C THR A 8 11.98 44.73 -36.69
N THR A 9 13.12 44.48 -36.06
CA THR A 9 13.45 43.22 -35.41
C THR A 9 12.44 42.98 -34.27
N PRO A 10 11.80 41.79 -34.17
CA PRO A 10 10.92 41.50 -33.02
C PRO A 10 11.79 41.48 -31.76
N GLY A 11 11.51 42.39 -30.84
CA GLY A 11 12.20 42.46 -29.57
C GLY A 11 11.94 41.20 -28.74
N TRP A 12 13.01 40.54 -28.36
CA TRP A 12 13.04 39.43 -27.42
C TRP A 12 12.91 39.89 -25.95
N ASP A 13 12.54 41.16 -25.73
CA ASP A 13 12.45 41.78 -24.40
C ASP A 13 11.04 41.79 -23.80
N ALA A 14 10.10 40.96 -24.31
CA ALA A 14 8.89 40.71 -23.55
C ALA A 14 9.28 39.89 -22.31
N PRO A 15 9.04 40.39 -21.08
CA PRO A 15 9.26 39.58 -19.90
C PRO A 15 8.37 38.35 -20.04
N LEU A 16 9.01 37.20 -20.13
CA LEU A 16 8.30 35.95 -19.97
C LEU A 16 7.56 36.04 -18.63
N GLU A 17 6.24 36.06 -18.65
CA GLU A 17 5.44 35.91 -17.43
C GLU A 17 5.73 34.52 -16.87
N ILE A 18 6.71 34.48 -15.97
CA ILE A 18 7.13 33.23 -15.28
C ILE A 18 6.03 32.72 -14.36
N VAL A 19 4.91 33.46 -14.27
CA VAL A 19 3.81 33.16 -13.31
C VAL A 19 3.08 31.83 -13.61
N ASP A 20 3.10 31.36 -14.86
CA ASP A 20 2.36 30.13 -15.24
C ASP A 20 3.17 28.82 -15.17
N LEU A 21 4.42 28.85 -14.73
CA LEU A 21 5.29 27.67 -14.67
C LEU A 21 5.52 27.12 -13.25
N ILE A 22 4.94 27.74 -12.21
CA ILE A 22 4.99 27.18 -10.86
C ILE A 22 3.87 26.13 -10.79
N PRO A 23 4.18 24.83 -10.73
CA PRO A 23 3.14 23.84 -10.55
C PRO A 23 2.34 24.19 -9.30
N ASP A 24 1.00 24.13 -9.40
CA ASP A 24 0.12 24.17 -8.25
C ASP A 24 0.68 23.19 -7.18
N GLU A 25 1.08 23.72 -6.01
CA GLU A 25 1.73 22.94 -4.96
C GLU A 25 0.87 21.77 -4.51
N LEU A 26 -0.47 21.88 -4.57
CA LEU A 26 -1.38 20.77 -4.33
C LEU A 26 -1.29 19.71 -5.43
N ALA A 27 -1.18 20.12 -6.70
CA ALA A 27 -1.03 19.18 -7.81
C ALA A 27 0.32 18.45 -7.73
N LEU A 28 1.39 19.19 -7.37
CA LEU A 28 2.71 18.60 -7.13
C LEU A 28 2.66 17.56 -6.00
N ALA A 29 2.07 17.91 -4.86
CA ALA A 29 1.95 17.01 -3.72
C ALA A 29 1.12 15.76 -4.08
N ARG A 30 0.02 15.89 -4.83
CA ARG A 30 -0.76 14.75 -5.33
C ARG A 30 0.07 13.83 -6.22
N GLY A 31 0.85 14.40 -7.14
CA GLY A 31 1.75 13.65 -8.01
C GLY A 31 2.81 12.87 -7.22
N GLN A 32 3.39 13.51 -6.19
CA GLN A 32 4.35 12.87 -5.29
C GLN A 32 3.73 11.72 -4.49
N ILE A 33 2.51 11.90 -3.94
CA ILE A 33 1.77 10.84 -3.24
C ILE A 33 1.49 9.68 -4.19
N GLY A 34 1.01 9.96 -5.40
CA GLY A 34 0.75 8.94 -6.43
C GLY A 34 1.99 8.16 -6.85
N SER A 35 3.17 8.77 -6.75
CA SER A 35 4.47 8.16 -7.04
C SER A 35 5.14 7.50 -5.82
N GLY A 36 4.47 7.49 -4.65
CA GLY A 36 5.04 6.92 -3.42
C GLY A 36 6.08 7.81 -2.72
N LEU A 37 6.27 9.07 -3.16
CA LEU A 37 7.24 10.00 -2.63
C LEU A 37 6.67 10.78 -1.43
N TYR A 38 6.15 10.05 -0.44
CA TYR A 38 5.36 10.61 0.67
C TYR A 38 6.12 11.65 1.51
N GLY A 39 7.42 11.45 1.76
CA GLY A 39 8.24 12.41 2.51
C GLY A 39 8.45 13.73 1.78
N LEU A 40 8.55 13.71 0.44
CA LEU A 40 8.63 14.94 -0.36
C LEU A 40 7.29 15.67 -0.35
N ALA A 41 6.18 14.95 -0.52
CA ALA A 41 4.84 15.50 -0.43
C ALA A 41 4.59 16.16 0.94
N GLU A 42 5.00 15.52 2.05
CA GLU A 42 4.91 16.09 3.39
C GLU A 42 5.60 17.44 3.46
N GLY A 43 6.86 17.55 2.96
CA GLY A 43 7.62 18.79 2.97
C GLY A 43 6.96 19.92 2.17
N VAL A 44 6.38 19.62 1.01
CA VAL A 44 5.63 20.59 0.20
C VAL A 44 4.37 21.05 0.93
N LEU A 45 3.58 20.11 1.45
CA LEU A 45 2.31 20.39 2.11
C LEU A 45 2.47 21.19 3.41
N LEU A 46 3.51 20.91 4.20
CA LEU A 46 3.77 21.69 5.42
C LEU A 46 4.09 23.16 5.10
N ARG A 47 4.86 23.43 4.04
CA ARG A 47 5.15 24.82 3.61
C ARG A 47 3.89 25.50 3.09
N LEU A 48 3.11 24.82 2.27
CA LEU A 48 1.85 25.34 1.73
C LEU A 48 0.86 25.69 2.86
N ILE A 49 0.66 24.77 3.82
CA ILE A 49 -0.21 24.98 4.98
C ILE A 49 0.24 26.22 5.77
N ALA A 50 1.54 26.33 6.08
CA ALA A 50 2.07 27.50 6.80
C ALA A 50 1.84 28.81 6.03
N GLY A 51 2.00 28.80 4.70
CA GLY A 51 1.72 29.96 3.86
C GLY A 51 0.23 30.34 3.86
N LEU A 52 -0.67 29.36 3.71
CA LEU A 52 -2.13 29.58 3.74
C LEU A 52 -2.62 30.07 5.10
N GLU A 53 -2.08 29.54 6.20
CA GLU A 53 -2.40 29.99 7.57
C GLU A 53 -1.94 31.44 7.79
N ALA A 54 -0.77 31.82 7.30
CA ALA A 54 -0.27 33.19 7.39
C ALA A 54 -1.08 34.19 6.53
N ALA A 55 -1.62 33.74 5.39
CA ALA A 55 -2.48 34.56 4.53
C ALA A 55 -3.88 34.85 5.12
N GLY A 56 -4.31 34.10 6.13
CA GLY A 56 -5.57 34.34 6.85
C GLY A 56 -6.80 33.75 6.18
N LYS A 57 -7.94 34.50 6.15
CA LYS A 57 -9.24 33.97 5.75
C LYS A 57 -9.41 33.56 4.27
N GLY A 58 -8.44 33.92 3.42
CA GLY A 58 -8.42 33.45 2.03
C GLY A 58 -7.92 32.01 1.95
N GLY A 59 -8.50 31.18 1.06
CA GLY A 59 -7.97 29.84 0.79
C GLY A 59 -8.33 28.75 1.82
N LEU A 60 -9.41 28.93 2.62
CA LEU A 60 -9.80 27.94 3.63
C LEU A 60 -10.10 26.54 3.05
N GLU A 61 -10.62 26.44 1.84
CA GLU A 61 -10.87 25.15 1.18
C GLU A 61 -9.56 24.52 0.71
N GLU A 62 -8.64 25.35 0.21
CA GLU A 62 -7.31 24.90 -0.18
C GLU A 62 -6.49 24.43 1.03
N LEU A 63 -6.60 25.13 2.15
CA LEU A 63 -5.99 24.75 3.43
C LEU A 63 -6.53 23.39 3.92
N ASP A 64 -7.84 23.16 3.86
CA ASP A 64 -8.44 21.88 4.21
C ASP A 64 -8.01 20.77 3.24
N GLY A 65 -7.90 21.07 1.94
CA GLY A 65 -7.37 20.16 0.93
C GLY A 65 -5.90 19.79 1.17
N ALA A 66 -5.07 20.77 1.52
CA ALA A 66 -3.67 20.55 1.87
C ALA A 66 -3.53 19.66 3.12
N ARG A 67 -4.34 19.89 4.15
CA ARG A 67 -4.37 19.07 5.36
C ARG A 67 -4.84 17.63 5.09
N ALA A 68 -5.82 17.44 4.19
CA ALA A 68 -6.28 16.13 3.78
C ALA A 68 -5.17 15.34 3.04
N LEU A 69 -4.43 15.97 2.14
CA LEU A 69 -3.29 15.37 1.47
C LEU A 69 -2.12 15.08 2.43
N LEU A 70 -1.88 15.99 3.38
CA LEU A 70 -0.88 15.76 4.43
C LEU A 70 -1.23 14.54 5.28
N ALA A 71 -2.50 14.39 5.65
CA ALA A 71 -2.97 13.20 6.38
C ALA A 71 -2.72 11.91 5.57
N GLU A 72 -2.97 11.93 4.26
CA GLU A 72 -2.68 10.77 3.40
C GLU A 72 -1.18 10.48 3.34
N ALA A 73 -0.33 11.48 3.13
CA ALA A 73 1.12 11.30 3.08
C ALA A 73 1.67 10.73 4.38
N LEU A 74 1.23 11.22 5.54
CA LEU A 74 1.62 10.73 6.86
C LEU A 74 1.15 9.29 7.11
N TRP A 75 -0.11 8.98 6.77
CA TRP A 75 -0.65 7.64 6.93
C TRP A 75 0.07 6.62 6.05
N ARG A 76 0.37 6.97 4.78
CA ARG A 76 1.16 6.14 3.86
C ARG A 76 2.59 5.87 4.36
N GLN A 77 3.15 6.76 5.18
CA GLN A 77 4.43 6.59 5.87
C GLN A 77 4.32 5.73 7.16
N GLY A 78 3.15 5.19 7.50
CA GLY A 78 2.95 4.43 8.73
C GLY A 78 2.83 5.29 9.99
N ARG A 79 2.45 6.57 9.85
CA ARG A 79 2.29 7.54 10.96
C ARG A 79 0.82 7.92 11.18
N PRO A 80 -0.07 6.94 11.52
CA PRO A 80 -1.51 7.16 11.58
C PRO A 80 -1.94 8.19 12.64
N ILE A 81 -1.24 8.29 13.76
CA ILE A 81 -1.59 9.28 14.82
C ILE A 81 -1.34 10.70 14.30
N ALA A 82 -0.21 10.96 13.65
CA ALA A 82 0.08 12.26 13.06
C ALA A 82 -0.91 12.60 11.91
N ALA A 83 -1.31 11.59 11.13
CA ALA A 83 -2.35 11.75 10.13
C ALA A 83 -3.70 12.14 10.76
N GLY A 84 -4.06 11.55 11.91
CA GLY A 84 -5.24 11.92 12.68
C GLY A 84 -5.24 13.39 13.10
N SER A 85 -4.11 13.89 13.61
CA SER A 85 -3.96 15.30 13.97
C SER A 85 -4.13 16.24 12.77
N ALA A 86 -3.64 15.86 11.60
CA ALA A 86 -3.86 16.63 10.37
C ALA A 86 -5.35 16.67 9.98
N ILE A 87 -6.08 15.55 10.16
CA ILE A 87 -7.53 15.49 9.93
C ILE A 87 -8.30 16.33 10.94
N GLU A 88 -7.93 16.31 12.21
CA GLU A 88 -8.58 17.12 13.26
C GLU A 88 -8.49 18.62 12.95
N ALA A 89 -7.40 19.06 12.32
CA ALA A 89 -7.23 20.43 11.88
C ALA A 89 -8.12 20.84 10.71
N ILE A 90 -8.74 19.90 9.97
CA ILE A 90 -9.72 20.18 8.91
C ILE A 90 -11.04 20.66 9.55
N ARG A 91 -11.61 21.74 9.05
CA ARG A 91 -12.88 22.25 9.54
C ARG A 91 -13.99 21.19 9.48
N SER A 92 -14.83 21.12 10.50
CA SER A 92 -15.93 20.15 10.57
C SER A 92 -16.96 20.30 9.45
N THR A 93 -17.09 21.52 8.89
CA THR A 93 -18.00 21.85 7.78
C THR A 93 -17.39 21.57 6.40
N SER A 94 -16.10 21.27 6.32
CA SER A 94 -15.40 21.05 5.07
C SER A 94 -15.89 19.77 4.36
N LEU A 95 -15.99 19.83 3.04
CA LEU A 95 -16.28 18.67 2.19
C LEU A 95 -15.13 17.64 2.22
N GLU A 96 -13.91 18.08 2.50
CA GLU A 96 -12.74 17.19 2.62
C GLU A 96 -12.94 16.12 3.69
N ARG A 97 -13.60 16.48 4.83
CA ARG A 97 -13.90 15.50 5.89
C ARG A 97 -14.81 14.35 5.47
N ARG A 98 -15.58 14.53 4.40
CA ARG A 98 -16.50 13.52 3.86
C ARG A 98 -15.87 12.66 2.77
N ARG A 99 -14.63 12.96 2.38
CA ARG A 99 -13.91 12.14 1.38
C ARG A 99 -13.62 10.76 1.94
N PRO A 100 -13.86 9.69 1.19
CA PRO A 100 -13.64 8.31 1.65
C PRO A 100 -12.22 8.06 2.15
N MET A 101 -11.20 8.65 1.50
CA MET A 101 -9.81 8.54 1.95
C MET A 101 -9.60 9.15 3.33
N VAL A 102 -10.16 10.35 3.59
CA VAL A 102 -10.04 11.03 4.90
C VAL A 102 -10.75 10.24 5.98
N MET A 103 -11.95 9.72 5.70
CA MET A 103 -12.70 8.86 6.63
C MET A 103 -11.96 7.56 6.95
N LEU A 104 -11.30 6.96 5.95
CA LEU A 104 -10.49 5.75 6.12
C LEU A 104 -9.28 6.05 7.03
N ILE A 105 -8.56 7.13 6.78
CA ILE A 105 -7.40 7.53 7.58
C ILE A 105 -7.83 7.88 9.01
N GLU A 106 -9.00 8.53 9.20
CA GLU A 106 -9.56 8.80 10.53
C GLU A 106 -9.81 7.49 11.30
N ALA A 107 -10.37 6.46 10.63
CA ALA A 107 -10.56 5.16 11.25
C ALA A 107 -9.24 4.53 11.70
N GLU A 108 -8.22 4.53 10.82
CA GLU A 108 -6.89 3.99 11.12
C GLU A 108 -6.19 4.78 12.25
N ALA A 109 -6.33 6.11 12.28
CA ALA A 109 -5.78 6.94 13.33
C ALA A 109 -6.42 6.65 14.70
N VAL A 110 -7.75 6.48 14.73
CA VAL A 110 -8.51 6.13 15.95
C VAL A 110 -8.12 4.74 16.45
N ALA A 111 -7.94 3.76 15.54
CA ALA A 111 -7.44 2.44 15.91
C ALA A 111 -6.02 2.49 16.50
N ALA A 112 -5.15 3.31 15.90
CA ALA A 112 -3.79 3.52 16.40
C ALA A 112 -3.75 4.22 17.76
N ALA A 113 -4.74 5.07 18.06
CA ALA A 113 -4.93 5.73 19.36
C ALA A 113 -5.52 4.81 20.44
N GLY A 114 -5.91 3.56 20.09
CA GLY A 114 -6.37 2.56 21.06
C GLY A 114 -7.89 2.54 21.28
N ASP A 115 -8.69 3.09 20.36
CA ASP A 115 -10.16 3.00 20.39
C ASP A 115 -10.67 2.10 19.24
N PRO A 116 -10.60 0.77 19.38
CA PRO A 116 -10.97 -0.16 18.32
C PRO A 116 -12.46 -0.13 17.99
N ASP A 117 -13.33 0.14 18.98
CA ASP A 117 -14.78 0.15 18.76
C ASP A 117 -15.20 1.36 17.91
N ARG A 118 -14.64 2.53 18.19
CA ARG A 118 -14.87 3.71 17.37
C ARG A 118 -14.27 3.55 15.98
N ALA A 119 -13.07 2.97 15.89
CA ALA A 119 -12.42 2.70 14.62
C ALA A 119 -13.26 1.75 13.74
N ALA A 120 -13.82 0.68 14.32
CA ALA A 120 -14.70 -0.26 13.61
C ALA A 120 -15.94 0.44 13.04
N ARG A 121 -16.61 1.29 13.83
CA ARG A 121 -17.77 2.07 13.35
C ARG A 121 -17.42 3.03 12.21
N LEU A 122 -16.22 3.65 12.26
CA LEU A 122 -15.74 4.52 11.18
C LEU A 122 -15.44 3.70 9.92
N ALA A 123 -14.77 2.56 10.04
CA ALA A 123 -14.48 1.66 8.94
C ALA A 123 -15.77 1.12 8.28
N GLU A 124 -16.77 0.75 9.08
CA GLU A 124 -18.09 0.34 8.59
C GLU A 124 -18.77 1.47 7.79
N ARG A 125 -18.65 2.71 8.24
CA ARG A 125 -19.16 3.88 7.51
C ARG A 125 -18.43 4.07 6.17
N VAL A 126 -17.11 3.88 6.11
CA VAL A 126 -16.35 3.92 4.86
C VAL A 126 -16.87 2.85 3.91
N VAL A 127 -16.97 1.60 4.39
CA VAL A 127 -17.45 0.47 3.58
C VAL A 127 -18.89 0.68 3.10
N SER A 128 -19.77 1.22 3.93
CA SER A 128 -21.15 1.52 3.52
C SER A 128 -21.23 2.64 2.47
N THR A 129 -20.24 3.54 2.44
CA THR A 129 -20.22 4.68 1.50
C THR A 129 -19.69 4.28 0.13
N ILE A 130 -18.61 3.49 0.06
CA ILE A 130 -17.92 3.19 -1.20
C ILE A 130 -17.84 1.70 -1.53
N GLY A 131 -18.30 0.82 -0.66
CA GLY A 131 -18.15 -0.62 -0.80
C GLY A 131 -16.82 -1.17 -0.32
N VAL A 132 -16.81 -2.49 -0.08
CA VAL A 132 -15.63 -3.18 0.46
C VAL A 132 -14.46 -3.14 -0.50
N ASP A 133 -14.69 -3.46 -1.78
CA ASP A 133 -13.62 -3.58 -2.79
C ASP A 133 -12.93 -2.23 -3.02
N GLU A 134 -13.68 -1.14 -3.03
CA GLU A 134 -13.11 0.19 -3.19
C GLU A 134 -12.36 0.67 -1.94
N ALA A 135 -12.85 0.33 -0.75
CA ALA A 135 -12.14 0.59 0.50
C ALA A 135 -10.77 -0.12 0.54
N TRP A 136 -10.70 -1.35 0.03
CA TRP A 136 -9.43 -2.08 -0.10
C TRP A 136 -8.48 -1.46 -1.11
N LYS A 137 -8.97 -0.98 -2.25
CA LYS A 137 -8.15 -0.25 -3.24
C LYS A 137 -7.57 1.02 -2.64
N LEU A 138 -8.41 1.83 -1.97
CA LEU A 138 -7.97 3.06 -1.31
C LEU A 138 -6.90 2.79 -0.23
N ARG A 139 -7.10 1.74 0.57
CA ARG A 139 -6.16 1.35 1.61
C ARG A 139 -4.82 0.90 1.01
N GLY A 140 -4.84 0.18 -0.07
CA GLY A 140 -3.65 -0.40 -0.68
C GLY A 140 -2.92 -1.36 0.28
N GLY A 141 -1.59 -1.34 0.26
CA GLY A 141 -0.72 -2.20 1.07
C GLY A 141 -0.39 -1.66 2.47
N VAL A 142 -1.04 -0.57 2.93
CA VAL A 142 -0.74 0.01 4.25
C VAL A 142 -1.20 -0.94 5.36
N ALA A 143 -0.32 -1.18 6.34
CA ALA A 143 -0.66 -1.99 7.51
C ALA A 143 -1.81 -1.37 8.30
N SER A 144 -2.76 -2.19 8.74
CA SER A 144 -3.95 -1.75 9.47
C SER A 144 -4.07 -2.46 10.80
N ARG A 145 -4.58 -1.75 11.80
CA ARG A 145 -5.01 -2.31 13.09
C ARG A 145 -6.51 -2.62 13.13
N ILE A 146 -7.22 -2.30 12.05
CA ILE A 146 -8.65 -2.57 11.90
C ILE A 146 -8.82 -3.86 11.11
N THR A 147 -9.73 -4.73 11.54
CA THR A 147 -10.18 -5.87 10.77
C THR A 147 -11.19 -5.39 9.71
N TRP A 148 -10.71 -5.14 8.50
CA TRP A 148 -11.56 -4.75 7.37
C TRP A 148 -12.32 -5.97 6.82
N PRO A 149 -13.59 -5.81 6.40
CA PRO A 149 -14.31 -6.87 5.71
C PRO A 149 -13.54 -7.35 4.48
N ALA A 150 -13.50 -8.66 4.25
CA ALA A 150 -12.81 -9.22 3.09
C ALA A 150 -13.46 -8.75 1.77
N PRO A 151 -12.67 -8.33 0.77
CA PRO A 151 -13.19 -7.92 -0.53
C PRO A 151 -13.84 -9.10 -1.26
N SER A 152 -14.73 -8.80 -2.20
CA SER A 152 -15.48 -9.80 -2.96
C SER A 152 -14.57 -10.74 -3.76
N SER A 153 -13.41 -10.26 -4.20
CA SER A 153 -12.38 -11.06 -4.88
C SER A 153 -11.76 -12.16 -4.00
N PHE A 154 -11.83 -12.03 -2.68
CA PHE A 154 -11.42 -13.08 -1.72
C PHE A 154 -12.59 -13.97 -1.28
N ARG A 155 -13.83 -13.61 -1.64
CA ARG A 155 -14.97 -14.49 -1.46
C ARG A 155 -15.01 -15.45 -2.65
N SER A 156 -14.41 -16.63 -2.51
CA SER A 156 -14.75 -17.76 -3.40
C SER A 156 -16.26 -17.83 -3.52
N PRO A 157 -16.82 -18.19 -4.70
CA PRO A 157 -18.25 -18.39 -4.83
C PRO A 157 -18.63 -19.57 -3.93
N ALA A 158 -18.86 -19.30 -2.65
CA ALA A 158 -19.34 -20.26 -1.70
C ALA A 158 -20.71 -20.71 -2.20
N ARG A 159 -20.83 -22.00 -2.52
CA ARG A 159 -22.11 -22.69 -2.65
C ARG A 159 -23.00 -22.21 -1.52
N ARG A 160 -24.13 -21.66 -1.91
CA ARG A 160 -25.21 -21.28 -1.00
C ARG A 160 -25.72 -22.56 -0.35
N THR A 161 -25.20 -22.91 0.83
CA THR A 161 -25.83 -23.88 1.74
C THR A 161 -26.37 -23.09 2.90
N GLU A 162 -27.70 -23.08 2.98
CA GLU A 162 -28.46 -22.58 4.12
C GLU A 162 -28.02 -23.36 5.38
N GLY A 163 -27.58 -22.61 6.41
CA GLY A 163 -27.21 -23.18 7.70
C GLY A 163 -26.37 -22.19 8.49
N ALA A 164 -27.03 -21.41 9.36
CA ALA A 164 -26.37 -20.55 10.33
C ALA A 164 -25.55 -21.40 11.33
N GLY A 165 -24.23 -21.37 11.21
CA GLY A 165 -23.30 -21.97 12.16
C GLY A 165 -22.03 -21.14 12.23
N ASN A 166 -21.59 -20.84 13.43
CA ASN A 166 -20.45 -20.05 13.86
C ASN A 166 -19.25 -20.02 12.89
N LEU A 167 -18.96 -18.83 12.34
CA LEU A 167 -17.85 -18.55 11.41
C LEU A 167 -16.50 -18.26 12.11
N ALA A 168 -16.33 -18.69 13.35
CA ALA A 168 -15.11 -18.36 14.12
C ALA A 168 -13.91 -19.30 13.89
N ASP A 169 -14.07 -20.45 13.20
CA ASP A 169 -13.01 -21.48 13.08
C ASP A 169 -12.97 -22.20 11.73
N ALA A 170 -13.27 -21.53 10.62
CA ALA A 170 -13.10 -22.14 9.31
C ALA A 170 -11.62 -22.10 8.92
N ALA A 171 -10.88 -23.17 9.21
CA ALA A 171 -9.60 -23.44 8.56
C ALA A 171 -9.75 -23.28 7.03
N PRO A 172 -8.76 -22.74 6.31
CA PRO A 172 -8.82 -22.57 4.87
C PRO A 172 -9.18 -23.89 4.22
N ALA A 173 -10.17 -23.88 3.31
CA ALA A 173 -10.62 -25.07 2.62
C ALA A 173 -9.40 -25.80 2.00
N PRO A 174 -9.29 -27.12 2.15
CA PRO A 174 -8.17 -27.87 1.59
C PRO A 174 -8.09 -27.63 0.08
N PRO A 175 -6.88 -27.49 -0.49
CA PRO A 175 -6.72 -27.29 -1.91
C PRO A 175 -7.33 -28.45 -2.71
N THR A 176 -7.88 -28.15 -3.89
CA THR A 176 -8.42 -29.18 -4.77
C THR A 176 -7.32 -30.15 -5.20
N PRO A 177 -7.63 -31.42 -5.52
CA PRO A 177 -6.64 -32.39 -6.00
C PRO A 177 -5.80 -31.86 -7.19
N GLU A 178 -6.42 -31.11 -8.07
CA GLU A 178 -5.73 -30.47 -9.23
C GLU A 178 -4.72 -29.42 -8.77
N ARG A 179 -5.06 -28.57 -7.80
CA ARG A 179 -4.14 -27.57 -7.24
C ARG A 179 -2.97 -28.23 -6.52
N THR A 180 -3.24 -29.30 -5.77
CA THR A 180 -2.19 -30.08 -5.11
C THR A 180 -1.25 -30.71 -6.14
N ALA A 181 -1.78 -31.36 -7.19
CA ALA A 181 -0.96 -31.92 -8.27
C ALA A 181 -0.11 -30.84 -8.98
N ALA A 182 -0.69 -29.68 -9.26
CA ALA A 182 0.02 -28.55 -9.84
C ALA A 182 1.12 -28.01 -8.91
N ALA A 183 0.88 -27.96 -7.60
CA ALA A 183 1.88 -27.57 -6.61
C ALA A 183 3.09 -28.52 -6.60
N HIS A 184 2.84 -29.83 -6.58
CA HIS A 184 3.92 -30.84 -6.67
C HIS A 184 4.70 -30.75 -7.99
N THR A 185 4.03 -30.55 -9.13
CA THR A 185 4.72 -30.33 -10.41
C THR A 185 5.66 -29.13 -10.36
N ARG A 186 5.22 -28.03 -9.73
CA ARG A 186 6.05 -26.83 -9.53
C ARG A 186 7.20 -27.06 -8.56
N LEU A 187 6.97 -27.85 -7.51
CA LEU A 187 7.99 -28.21 -6.54
C LEU A 187 9.10 -29.04 -7.19
N GLU A 188 8.75 -30.03 -8.02
CA GLU A 188 9.73 -30.79 -8.79
C GLU A 188 10.49 -29.92 -9.80
N ALA A 189 9.80 -29.00 -10.47
CA ALA A 189 10.47 -28.04 -11.36
C ALA A 189 11.46 -27.14 -10.60
N ALA A 190 11.12 -26.72 -9.36
CA ALA A 190 12.04 -25.99 -8.49
C ALA A 190 13.29 -26.81 -8.14
N ARG A 191 13.09 -28.08 -7.76
CA ARG A 191 14.18 -29.02 -7.44
C ARG A 191 15.15 -29.18 -8.62
N HIS A 192 14.61 -29.38 -9.83
CA HIS A 192 15.42 -29.48 -11.04
C HIS A 192 16.19 -28.19 -11.36
N ALA A 193 15.54 -27.04 -11.24
CA ALA A 193 16.17 -25.74 -11.46
C ALA A 193 17.33 -25.51 -10.48
N PHE A 194 17.15 -25.76 -9.18
CA PHE A 194 18.22 -25.64 -8.20
C PHE A 194 19.37 -26.62 -8.46
N ALA A 195 19.08 -27.84 -8.86
CA ALA A 195 20.11 -28.83 -9.23
C ALA A 195 20.90 -28.42 -10.48
N ALA A 196 20.27 -27.70 -11.40
CA ALA A 196 20.91 -27.12 -12.60
C ALA A 196 21.67 -25.80 -12.31
N GLY A 197 21.60 -25.27 -11.08
CA GLY A 197 22.18 -23.96 -10.73
C GLY A 197 21.34 -22.77 -11.18
N GLU A 198 20.13 -23.00 -11.70
CA GLU A 198 19.18 -21.97 -12.15
C GLU A 198 18.38 -21.39 -10.96
N ILE A 199 19.08 -20.70 -10.08
CA ILE A 199 18.59 -20.33 -8.76
C ILE A 199 17.30 -19.49 -8.86
N ASP A 200 17.25 -18.43 -9.69
CA ASP A 200 16.08 -17.57 -9.83
C ASP A 200 14.87 -18.28 -10.44
N ALA A 201 15.12 -19.28 -11.30
CA ALA A 201 14.05 -20.13 -11.83
C ALA A 201 13.49 -21.03 -10.71
N GLY A 202 14.34 -21.60 -9.90
CA GLY A 202 13.98 -22.39 -8.72
C GLY A 202 13.13 -21.59 -7.74
N ASP A 203 13.54 -20.37 -7.38
CA ASP A 203 12.81 -19.47 -6.49
C ASP A 203 11.39 -19.17 -7.02
N ARG A 204 11.26 -18.86 -8.32
CA ARG A 204 9.94 -18.60 -8.95
C ARG A 204 9.03 -19.81 -8.93
N GLN A 205 9.55 -21.00 -9.22
CA GLN A 205 8.76 -22.24 -9.20
C GLN A 205 8.31 -22.60 -7.78
N LEU A 206 9.19 -22.43 -6.80
CA LEU A 206 8.90 -22.73 -5.39
C LEU A 206 7.86 -21.75 -4.81
N ALA A 207 7.99 -20.45 -5.11
CA ALA A 207 6.99 -19.44 -4.72
C ALA A 207 5.62 -19.72 -5.38
N ALA A 208 5.60 -20.20 -6.62
CA ALA A 208 4.37 -20.59 -7.29
C ALA A 208 3.74 -21.84 -6.67
N ALA A 209 4.56 -22.83 -6.29
CA ALA A 209 4.09 -24.05 -5.61
C ALA A 209 3.45 -23.71 -4.25
N LEU A 210 4.10 -22.88 -3.43
CA LEU A 210 3.58 -22.45 -2.13
C LEU A 210 2.21 -21.75 -2.24
N ARG A 211 2.02 -20.91 -3.26
CA ARG A 211 0.71 -20.26 -3.51
C ARG A 211 -0.39 -21.22 -3.92
N LEU A 212 -0.05 -22.34 -4.56
CA LEU A 212 -1.02 -23.35 -4.95
C LEU A 212 -1.44 -24.23 -3.79
N ASP A 213 -0.48 -24.67 -2.96
CA ASP A 213 -0.74 -25.54 -1.81
C ASP A 213 0.32 -25.31 -0.72
N ALA A 214 -0.09 -24.70 0.38
CA ALA A 214 0.81 -24.43 1.51
C ALA A 214 1.38 -25.72 2.17
N ARG A 215 0.77 -26.88 1.94
CA ARG A 215 1.22 -28.16 2.52
C ARG A 215 2.56 -28.63 1.96
N ILE A 216 3.01 -28.07 0.82
CA ILE A 216 4.36 -28.35 0.27
C ILE A 216 5.46 -27.61 1.05
N ALA A 217 5.12 -26.70 1.94
CA ALA A 217 6.06 -25.83 2.60
C ALA A 217 7.20 -26.55 3.35
N PRO A 218 6.97 -27.63 4.10
CA PRO A 218 8.06 -28.37 4.75
C PRO A 218 9.09 -28.89 3.75
N GLU A 219 8.64 -29.46 2.63
CA GLU A 219 9.50 -29.99 1.58
C GLU A 219 10.19 -28.87 0.80
N GLY A 220 9.45 -27.78 0.52
CA GLY A 220 10.00 -26.59 -0.12
C GLY A 220 11.11 -25.94 0.69
N ALA A 221 10.97 -25.87 2.01
CA ALA A 221 12.02 -25.35 2.90
C ALA A 221 13.30 -26.19 2.83
N VAL A 222 13.18 -27.52 2.84
CA VAL A 222 14.32 -28.44 2.70
C VAL A 222 15.05 -28.26 1.36
N ILE A 223 14.31 -28.02 0.28
CA ILE A 223 14.88 -27.82 -1.06
C ILE A 223 15.62 -26.48 -1.15
N LEU A 224 15.09 -25.44 -0.52
CA LEU A 224 15.65 -24.08 -0.60
C LEU A 224 16.86 -23.87 0.34
N GLU A 225 16.85 -24.51 1.52
CA GLU A 225 17.84 -24.32 2.59
C GLU A 225 19.30 -24.41 2.11
N PRO A 226 19.72 -25.41 1.29
CA PRO A 226 21.12 -25.51 0.81
C PRO A 226 21.56 -24.33 -0.05
N THR A 227 20.64 -23.55 -0.60
CA THR A 227 20.94 -22.37 -1.45
C THR A 227 21.14 -21.09 -0.64
N LEU A 228 20.92 -21.13 0.69
CA LEU A 228 20.97 -19.98 1.59
C LEU A 228 22.38 -19.75 2.13
N GLY A 229 23.33 -19.36 1.28
CA GLY A 229 24.66 -18.93 1.70
C GLY A 229 24.66 -17.69 2.60
N ALA A 230 25.84 -17.26 3.05
CA ALA A 230 25.98 -16.08 3.92
C ALA A 230 25.41 -14.79 3.26
N GLU A 231 25.53 -14.68 1.94
CA GLU A 231 25.12 -13.54 1.12
C GLU A 231 23.84 -13.83 0.33
N ALA A 232 22.95 -14.67 0.87
CA ALA A 232 21.67 -14.93 0.20
C ALA A 232 20.86 -13.64 0.05
N PRO A 233 20.29 -13.34 -1.15
CA PRO A 233 19.53 -12.12 -1.37
C PRO A 233 18.26 -12.10 -0.49
N ALA A 234 17.85 -10.88 -0.09
CA ALA A 234 16.68 -10.67 0.78
C ALA A 234 15.42 -11.40 0.30
N GLU A 235 15.17 -11.36 -1.01
CA GLU A 235 14.00 -12.00 -1.62
C GLU A 235 13.94 -13.52 -1.37
N ARG A 236 15.11 -14.20 -1.45
CA ARG A 236 15.18 -15.63 -1.17
C ARG A 236 15.03 -15.93 0.32
N LEU A 237 15.57 -15.09 1.20
CA LEU A 237 15.38 -15.20 2.63
C LEU A 237 13.91 -14.98 3.04
N LEU A 238 13.20 -14.06 2.37
CA LEU A 238 11.77 -13.85 2.55
C LEU A 238 10.97 -15.09 2.12
N LEU A 239 11.28 -15.67 0.94
CA LEU A 239 10.64 -16.91 0.49
C LEU A 239 10.87 -18.07 1.48
N TYR A 240 12.09 -18.18 2.02
CA TYR A 240 12.41 -19.19 3.03
C TYR A 240 11.61 -18.96 4.32
N GLY A 241 11.52 -17.72 4.79
CA GLY A 241 10.68 -17.36 5.93
C GLY A 241 9.21 -17.69 5.72
N ASP A 242 8.66 -17.44 4.52
CA ASP A 242 7.28 -17.79 4.19
C ASP A 242 7.05 -19.31 4.18
N LEU A 243 8.00 -20.10 3.68
CA LEU A 243 7.95 -21.57 3.74
C LEU A 243 8.00 -22.06 5.18
N LEU A 244 8.89 -21.55 6.01
CA LEU A 244 9.00 -21.91 7.42
C LEU A 244 7.72 -21.59 8.19
N ARG A 245 7.14 -20.40 7.97
CA ARG A 245 5.87 -19.99 8.58
C ARG A 245 4.73 -20.90 8.15
N ALA A 246 4.62 -21.20 6.85
CA ALA A 246 3.59 -22.11 6.34
C ALA A 246 3.78 -23.55 6.84
N ALA A 247 5.02 -23.96 7.20
CA ALA A 247 5.34 -25.21 7.84
C ALA A 247 5.10 -25.22 9.38
N GLY A 248 4.62 -24.10 9.96
CA GLY A 248 4.41 -23.96 11.40
C GLY A 248 5.67 -23.73 12.23
N ARG A 249 6.80 -23.37 11.57
CA ARG A 249 8.09 -23.10 12.19
C ARG A 249 8.30 -21.59 12.42
N GLU A 250 7.44 -20.97 13.24
CA GLU A 250 7.38 -19.52 13.44
C GLU A 250 8.69 -18.90 13.96
N ALA A 251 9.39 -19.57 14.89
CA ALA A 251 10.65 -19.08 15.44
C ALA A 251 11.73 -19.00 14.35
N ASP A 252 11.84 -20.04 13.52
CA ASP A 252 12.80 -20.10 12.43
C ASP A 252 12.46 -19.10 11.32
N ALA A 253 11.16 -18.92 11.05
CA ALA A 253 10.66 -17.92 10.10
C ALA A 253 11.07 -16.50 10.53
N THR A 254 10.95 -16.17 11.82
CA THR A 254 11.37 -14.88 12.38
C THR A 254 12.86 -14.64 12.13
N ILE A 255 13.70 -15.64 12.36
CA ILE A 255 15.14 -15.55 12.11
C ILE A 255 15.45 -15.28 10.63
N ALA A 256 14.72 -15.95 9.71
CA ALA A 256 14.89 -15.76 8.28
C ALA A 256 14.47 -14.33 7.84
N PHE A 257 13.35 -13.81 8.34
CA PHE A 257 12.91 -12.45 8.07
C PHE A 257 13.85 -11.38 8.64
N ASP A 258 14.36 -11.58 9.86
CA ASP A 258 15.35 -10.70 10.46
C ASP A 258 16.67 -10.68 9.68
N ARG A 259 17.06 -11.81 9.10
CA ARG A 259 18.22 -11.88 8.22
C ARG A 259 17.97 -11.16 6.90
N ALA A 260 16.78 -11.30 6.30
CA ALA A 260 16.38 -10.59 5.09
C ALA A 260 16.36 -9.07 5.27
N ALA A 261 15.98 -8.59 6.47
CA ALA A 261 15.96 -7.16 6.79
C ALA A 261 17.36 -6.54 6.95
N ARG A 262 18.40 -7.37 7.09
CA ARG A 262 19.80 -6.93 7.25
C ARG A 262 20.67 -7.12 6.01
N SER A 263 20.18 -7.83 4.98
CA SER A 263 20.83 -8.03 3.68
C SER A 263 20.41 -6.95 2.69
#